data_eb08bc57d8c053c0900e2a960616de9a
#
_entry.id   eb08bc57d8c053c0900e2a960616de9a
#
_cell.length_a   1.000
_cell.length_b   1.000
_cell.length_c   1.000
_cell.angle_alpha   90.00
_cell.angle_beta   90.00
_cell.angle_gamma   90.00
#
_symmetry.space_group_name_H-M   'P 1'
#
loop_
_entity.id
_entity.type
_entity.pdbx_description
1 polymer ?
#
loop_
_entity_poly.entity_id
_entity_poly.type
_entity_poly.pdbx_seq_one_letter_code
_entity_poly.pdbx_strand_id
1 'polypeptide(L)'
;MSQSAPDLRSSRRTFRRNGILVGAAVTASLLAGVATAAFSPAMVTSTALVALPVTTLTSAGAAAIANSDPVLAGALPELSPGTSLATVQDEVQVKSLTPYVLSVSARAGTAAQAEATANAVAESYLGYAGSAGSPAGHTPAIILRSATSASGGAGLMRLLVGAMLGLVSGAAIGVIAALAKRRLA
;
A
#
# COMPACT_ATOMS: atom_id res chain seq x y z
N MET A 1 9.98 7.96 -69.69
CA MET A 1 9.60 7.48 -68.34
C MET A 1 9.95 8.59 -67.36
N SER A 2 8.95 9.43 -67.01
CA SER A 2 9.13 10.51 -66.02
C SER A 2 8.80 9.96 -64.63
N GLN A 3 9.81 9.77 -63.79
CA GLN A 3 9.62 9.50 -62.37
C GLN A 3 9.24 10.81 -61.69
N SER A 4 7.96 10.92 -61.29
CA SER A 4 7.47 12.02 -60.44
C SER A 4 8.19 11.93 -59.08
N ALA A 5 8.97 12.93 -58.74
CA ALA A 5 9.61 13.04 -57.43
C ALA A 5 8.54 13.08 -56.32
N PRO A 6 8.67 12.30 -55.25
CA PRO A 6 7.70 12.29 -54.16
C PRO A 6 7.64 13.64 -53.47
N ASP A 7 6.43 14.19 -53.33
CA ASP A 7 6.19 15.51 -52.74
C ASP A 7 6.47 15.50 -51.22
N LEU A 8 7.69 15.83 -50.84
CA LEU A 8 8.21 15.85 -49.49
C LEU A 8 7.49 16.89 -48.57
N ARG A 9 6.76 17.84 -49.18
CA ARG A 9 6.01 18.85 -48.41
C ARG A 9 4.71 18.30 -47.80
N SER A 10 4.05 17.37 -48.46
CA SER A 10 2.83 16.71 -47.93
C SER A 10 3.16 15.80 -46.75
N SER A 11 4.30 15.11 -46.80
CA SER A 11 4.77 14.22 -45.74
C SER A 11 5.09 14.97 -44.43
N ARG A 12 5.68 16.15 -44.50
CA ARG A 12 6.00 16.96 -43.31
C ARG A 12 4.76 17.47 -42.56
N ARG A 13 3.69 17.87 -43.26
CA ARG A 13 2.44 18.33 -42.65
C ARG A 13 1.74 17.18 -41.92
N THR A 14 1.70 16.00 -42.49
CA THR A 14 1.08 14.80 -41.89
C THR A 14 1.86 14.34 -40.65
N PHE A 15 3.20 14.40 -40.72
CA PHE A 15 4.06 14.02 -39.57
C PHE A 15 3.89 14.96 -38.38
N ARG A 16 3.79 16.27 -38.62
CA ARG A 16 3.60 17.29 -37.59
C ARG A 16 2.23 17.18 -36.92
N ARG A 17 1.15 16.87 -37.68
CA ARG A 17 -0.20 16.72 -37.16
C ARG A 17 -0.37 15.43 -36.35
N ASN A 18 0.28 14.36 -36.75
CA ASN A 18 0.29 13.10 -35.99
C ASN A 18 1.15 13.20 -34.72
N GLY A 19 2.27 13.92 -34.75
CA GLY A 19 3.11 14.20 -33.58
C GLY A 19 2.37 14.98 -32.48
N ILE A 20 1.52 15.94 -32.85
CA ILE A 20 0.69 16.69 -31.89
C ILE A 20 -0.34 15.78 -31.22
N LEU A 21 -0.99 14.88 -31.97
CA LEU A 21 -1.97 13.94 -31.39
C LEU A 21 -1.32 12.93 -30.44
N VAL A 22 -0.14 12.41 -30.78
CA VAL A 22 0.61 11.50 -29.91
C VAL A 22 1.08 12.26 -28.65
N GLY A 23 1.60 13.47 -28.81
CA GLY A 23 2.00 14.31 -27.70
C GLY A 23 0.83 14.63 -26.74
N ALA A 24 -0.33 14.98 -27.28
CA ALA A 24 -1.53 15.24 -26.47
C ALA A 24 -2.01 13.98 -25.71
N ALA A 25 -1.98 12.81 -26.36
CA ALA A 25 -2.36 11.55 -25.71
C ALA A 25 -1.40 11.18 -24.57
N VAL A 26 -0.09 11.35 -24.77
CA VAL A 26 0.92 11.08 -23.74
C VAL A 26 0.77 12.03 -22.55
N THR A 27 0.58 13.33 -22.80
CA THR A 27 0.38 14.31 -21.71
C THR A 27 -0.92 14.06 -20.94
N ALA A 28 -2.02 13.73 -21.60
CA ALA A 28 -3.29 13.42 -20.96
C ALA A 28 -3.17 12.16 -20.08
N SER A 29 -2.49 11.10 -20.56
CA SER A 29 -2.29 9.87 -19.80
C SER A 29 -1.35 10.07 -18.61
N LEU A 30 -0.35 10.91 -18.76
CA LEU A 30 0.58 11.24 -17.67
C LEU A 30 -0.14 12.02 -16.56
N LEU A 31 -0.97 13.01 -16.92
CA LEU A 31 -1.81 13.74 -15.98
C LEU A 31 -2.82 12.82 -15.28
N ALA A 32 -3.46 11.91 -16.01
CA ALA A 32 -4.38 10.93 -15.42
C ALA A 32 -3.65 9.98 -14.46
N GLY A 33 -2.45 9.50 -14.80
CA GLY A 33 -1.64 8.64 -13.93
C GLY A 33 -1.18 9.34 -12.65
N VAL A 34 -0.77 10.61 -12.74
CA VAL A 34 -0.42 11.42 -11.55
C VAL A 34 -1.66 11.71 -10.71
N ALA A 35 -2.80 12.07 -11.33
CA ALA A 35 -4.04 12.32 -10.62
C ALA A 35 -4.51 11.07 -9.85
N THR A 36 -4.55 9.90 -10.50
CA THR A 36 -4.93 8.66 -9.80
C THR A 36 -4.00 8.32 -8.65
N ALA A 37 -2.69 8.52 -8.81
CA ALA A 37 -1.72 8.31 -7.72
C ALA A 37 -1.90 9.31 -6.56
N ALA A 38 -2.24 10.56 -6.86
CA ALA A 38 -2.46 11.61 -5.85
C ALA A 38 -3.78 11.42 -5.08
N PHE A 39 -4.83 10.93 -5.76
CA PHE A 39 -6.14 10.69 -5.14
C PHE A 39 -6.29 9.29 -4.52
N SER A 40 -5.34 8.37 -4.73
CA SER A 40 -5.35 7.07 -4.05
C SER A 40 -4.96 7.27 -2.58
N PRO A 41 -5.79 6.85 -1.61
CA PRO A 41 -5.47 6.99 -0.20
C PRO A 41 -4.14 6.28 0.10
N ALA A 42 -3.20 7.05 0.64
CA ALA A 42 -1.90 6.52 1.04
C ALA A 42 -2.09 5.73 2.33
N MET A 43 -2.16 4.41 2.25
CA MET A 43 -2.11 3.57 3.44
C MET A 43 -0.70 3.63 4.03
N VAL A 44 -0.60 4.04 5.28
CA VAL A 44 0.64 4.06 6.06
C VAL A 44 0.66 2.80 6.93
N THR A 45 1.82 2.16 7.04
CA THR A 45 2.01 0.99 7.90
C THR A 45 2.91 1.37 9.07
N SER A 46 2.47 1.09 10.27
CA SER A 46 3.27 1.18 11.50
C SER A 46 3.42 -0.20 12.12
N THR A 47 4.55 -0.44 12.79
CA THR A 47 4.87 -1.75 13.34
C THR A 47 5.39 -1.65 14.77
N ALA A 48 4.72 -2.35 15.69
CA ALA A 48 5.20 -2.60 17.05
C ALA A 48 5.89 -3.97 17.13
N LEU A 49 6.87 -4.09 18.02
CA LEU A 49 7.55 -5.35 18.30
C LEU A 49 7.29 -5.79 19.73
N VAL A 50 6.84 -7.04 19.89
CA VAL A 50 6.56 -7.65 21.18
C VAL A 50 7.50 -8.83 21.41
N ALA A 51 8.20 -8.84 22.53
CA ALA A 51 9.00 -9.98 22.97
C ALA A 51 8.10 -11.01 23.64
N LEU A 52 8.28 -12.25 23.23
CA LEU A 52 7.68 -13.41 23.88
C LEU A 52 8.68 -14.02 24.87
N PRO A 53 8.24 -14.39 26.06
CA PRO A 53 9.08 -15.18 26.96
C PRO A 53 9.29 -16.58 26.38
N VAL A 54 10.33 -17.24 26.86
CA VAL A 54 10.63 -18.64 26.53
C VAL A 54 9.57 -19.52 27.21
N THR A 55 8.55 -19.91 26.45
CA THR A 55 7.44 -20.72 26.92
C THR A 55 7.21 -21.92 26.00
N THR A 56 6.29 -22.78 26.39
CA THR A 56 5.84 -23.90 25.58
C THR A 56 5.00 -23.48 24.37
N LEU A 57 4.53 -22.23 24.33
CA LEU A 57 3.79 -21.67 23.23
C LEU A 57 4.75 -21.30 22.08
N THR A 58 4.48 -21.83 20.89
CA THR A 58 5.22 -21.45 19.68
C THR A 58 4.90 -20.00 19.29
N SER A 59 5.84 -19.31 18.68
CA SER A 59 5.61 -17.95 18.17
C SER A 59 4.47 -17.88 17.14
N ALA A 60 4.24 -18.95 16.38
CA ALA A 60 3.10 -19.07 15.48
C ALA A 60 1.77 -19.13 16.26
N GLY A 61 1.73 -19.88 17.36
CA GLY A 61 0.57 -19.92 18.26
C GLY A 61 0.31 -18.56 18.92
N ALA A 62 1.36 -17.88 19.36
CA ALA A 62 1.24 -16.54 19.90
C ALA A 62 0.73 -15.53 18.85
N ALA A 63 1.17 -15.62 17.61
CA ALA A 63 0.67 -14.79 16.51
C ALA A 63 -0.81 -15.10 16.19
N ALA A 64 -1.21 -16.36 16.24
CA ALA A 64 -2.62 -16.75 16.06
C ALA A 64 -3.51 -16.17 17.19
N ILE A 65 -3.05 -16.23 18.45
CA ILE A 65 -3.75 -15.62 19.58
C ILE A 65 -3.84 -14.09 19.39
N ALA A 66 -2.77 -13.45 19.01
CA ALA A 66 -2.74 -11.99 18.81
C ALA A 66 -3.66 -11.53 17.66
N ASN A 67 -3.92 -12.38 16.67
CA ASN A 67 -4.91 -12.13 15.59
C ASN A 67 -6.33 -12.59 15.97
N SER A 68 -6.57 -13.09 17.17
CA SER A 68 -7.89 -13.57 17.57
C SER A 68 -8.85 -12.42 17.93
N ASP A 69 -10.15 -12.66 17.75
CA ASP A 69 -11.20 -11.69 18.05
C ASP A 69 -11.13 -11.11 19.46
N PRO A 70 -10.88 -11.89 20.55
CA PRO A 70 -10.78 -11.32 21.89
C PRO A 70 -9.67 -10.28 22.05
N VAL A 71 -8.52 -10.50 21.41
CA VAL A 71 -7.39 -9.55 21.46
C VAL A 71 -7.70 -8.31 20.63
N LEU A 72 -8.20 -8.48 19.41
CA LEU A 72 -8.52 -7.35 18.53
C LEU A 72 -9.70 -6.52 19.09
N ALA A 73 -10.70 -7.18 19.68
CA ALA A 73 -11.80 -6.49 20.35
C ALA A 73 -11.34 -5.73 21.60
N GLY A 74 -10.37 -6.27 22.34
CA GLY A 74 -9.77 -5.60 23.49
C GLY A 74 -9.02 -4.30 23.14
N ALA A 75 -8.56 -4.15 21.91
CA ALA A 75 -7.92 -2.92 21.44
C ALA A 75 -8.93 -1.81 21.06
N LEU A 76 -10.18 -2.14 20.75
CA LEU A 76 -11.19 -1.17 20.27
C LEU A 76 -11.40 0.06 21.17
N PRO A 77 -11.42 -0.06 22.51
CA PRO A 77 -11.63 1.10 23.38
C PRO A 77 -10.54 2.18 23.25
N GLU A 78 -9.36 1.81 22.81
CA GLU A 78 -8.20 2.71 22.65
C GLU A 78 -8.12 3.34 21.27
N LEU A 79 -8.97 2.87 20.33
CA LEU A 79 -9.01 3.34 18.96
C LEU A 79 -10.01 4.48 18.76
N SER A 80 -9.96 5.12 17.60
CA SER A 80 -10.87 6.20 17.25
C SER A 80 -12.33 5.73 17.30
N PRO A 81 -13.27 6.58 17.80
CA PRO A 81 -14.68 6.26 17.81
C PRO A 81 -15.19 5.87 16.43
N GLY A 82 -15.92 4.75 16.36
CA GLY A 82 -16.46 4.21 15.11
C GLY A 82 -15.59 3.16 14.42
N THR A 83 -14.39 2.87 14.94
CA THR A 83 -13.59 1.74 14.45
C THR A 83 -14.29 0.42 14.79
N SER A 84 -14.55 -0.41 13.79
CA SER A 84 -15.17 -1.72 13.96
C SER A 84 -14.12 -2.83 14.08
N LEU A 85 -14.51 -3.96 14.70
CA LEU A 85 -13.65 -5.14 14.76
C LEU A 85 -13.24 -5.62 13.36
N ALA A 86 -14.17 -5.61 12.40
CA ALA A 86 -13.87 -5.97 11.01
C ALA A 86 -12.80 -5.08 10.37
N THR A 87 -12.85 -3.77 10.65
CA THR A 87 -11.83 -2.83 10.18
C THR A 87 -10.46 -3.16 10.77
N VAL A 88 -10.40 -3.44 12.08
CA VAL A 88 -9.14 -3.82 12.74
C VAL A 88 -8.59 -5.13 12.18
N GLN A 89 -9.45 -6.12 11.92
CA GLN A 89 -9.05 -7.39 11.30
C GLN A 89 -8.44 -7.21 9.91
N ASP A 90 -8.97 -6.30 9.10
CA ASP A 90 -8.46 -6.01 7.76
C ASP A 90 -7.17 -5.17 7.78
N GLU A 91 -7.03 -4.28 8.74
CA GLU A 91 -5.92 -3.33 8.85
C GLU A 91 -4.73 -3.88 9.63
N VAL A 92 -4.94 -4.84 10.54
CA VAL A 92 -3.90 -5.37 11.43
C VAL A 92 -3.41 -6.73 10.95
N GLN A 93 -2.10 -6.90 11.03
CA GLN A 93 -1.46 -8.18 10.77
C GLN A 93 -0.40 -8.46 11.82
N VAL A 94 -0.57 -9.55 12.57
CA VAL A 94 0.45 -10.03 13.51
C VAL A 94 1.18 -11.22 12.91
N LYS A 95 2.51 -11.13 12.90
CA LYS A 95 3.41 -12.17 12.39
C LYS A 95 4.51 -12.47 13.39
N SER A 96 4.95 -13.73 13.40
CA SER A 96 6.19 -14.10 14.08
C SER A 96 7.39 -13.67 13.21
N LEU A 97 8.29 -12.85 13.77
CA LEU A 97 9.56 -12.52 13.13
C LEU A 97 10.65 -13.52 13.53
N THR A 98 10.66 -13.92 14.79
CA THR A 98 11.57 -14.91 15.35
C THR A 98 10.80 -15.78 16.35
N PRO A 99 11.36 -16.88 16.86
CA PRO A 99 10.70 -17.69 17.90
C PRO A 99 10.28 -16.90 19.15
N TYR A 100 10.86 -15.71 19.36
CA TYR A 100 10.65 -14.91 20.57
C TYR A 100 10.16 -13.50 20.29
N VAL A 101 9.84 -13.15 19.05
CA VAL A 101 9.41 -11.79 18.68
C VAL A 101 8.22 -11.83 17.74
N LEU A 102 7.15 -11.15 18.15
CA LEU A 102 6.00 -10.84 17.29
C LEU A 102 6.15 -9.45 16.70
N SER A 103 5.72 -9.31 15.47
CA SER A 103 5.55 -8.05 14.77
C SER A 103 4.05 -7.77 14.62
N VAL A 104 3.58 -6.71 15.24
CA VAL A 104 2.21 -6.21 15.12
C VAL A 104 2.24 -5.04 14.13
N SER A 105 1.73 -5.25 12.94
CA SER A 105 1.69 -4.23 11.90
C SER A 105 0.27 -3.77 11.66
N ALA A 106 0.03 -2.46 11.69
CA ALA A 106 -1.27 -1.87 11.36
C ALA A 106 -1.14 -0.94 10.15
N ARG A 107 -2.20 -0.91 9.34
CA ARG A 107 -2.33 -0.03 8.18
C ARG A 107 -3.49 0.93 8.41
N ALA A 108 -3.27 2.22 8.13
CA ALA A 108 -4.33 3.22 8.23
C ALA A 108 -4.11 4.35 7.21
N GLY A 109 -5.10 5.21 7.07
CA GLY A 109 -5.02 6.40 6.20
C GLY A 109 -4.03 7.44 6.70
N THR A 110 -3.69 7.45 8.00
CA THR A 110 -2.71 8.34 8.59
C THR A 110 -1.67 7.58 9.41
N ALA A 111 -0.48 8.14 9.52
CA ALA A 111 0.61 7.57 10.32
C ALA A 111 0.22 7.44 11.80
N ALA A 112 -0.44 8.47 12.35
CA ALA A 112 -0.87 8.47 13.75
C ALA A 112 -1.92 7.37 14.04
N GLN A 113 -2.87 7.15 13.13
CA GLN A 113 -3.84 6.06 13.27
C GLN A 113 -3.18 4.68 13.18
N ALA A 114 -2.28 4.48 12.21
CA ALA A 114 -1.55 3.22 12.09
C ALA A 114 -0.71 2.92 13.34
N GLU A 115 -0.06 3.94 13.90
CA GLU A 115 0.73 3.84 15.13
C GLU A 115 -0.17 3.51 16.33
N ALA A 116 -1.26 4.26 16.53
CA ALA A 116 -2.21 4.01 17.60
C ALA A 116 -2.80 2.60 17.52
N THR A 117 -3.22 2.16 16.33
CA THR A 117 -3.79 0.81 16.12
C THR A 117 -2.77 -0.28 16.43
N ALA A 118 -1.53 -0.17 15.95
CA ALA A 118 -0.51 -1.18 16.21
C ALA A 118 -0.15 -1.28 17.71
N ASN A 119 -0.08 -0.15 18.41
CA ASN A 119 0.20 -0.10 19.84
C ASN A 119 -0.97 -0.64 20.67
N ALA A 120 -2.21 -0.22 20.38
CA ALA A 120 -3.40 -0.72 21.05
C ALA A 120 -3.54 -2.24 20.95
N VAL A 121 -3.29 -2.81 19.77
CA VAL A 121 -3.34 -4.28 19.60
C VAL A 121 -2.19 -4.96 20.33
N ALA A 122 -0.98 -4.38 20.36
CA ALA A 122 0.13 -4.93 21.13
C ALA A 122 -0.16 -4.92 22.64
N GLU A 123 -0.73 -3.84 23.17
CA GLU A 123 -1.12 -3.72 24.59
C GLU A 123 -2.30 -4.65 24.94
N SER A 124 -3.29 -4.75 24.08
CA SER A 124 -4.40 -5.71 24.24
C SER A 124 -3.90 -7.15 24.28
N TYR A 125 -2.94 -7.51 23.42
CA TYR A 125 -2.32 -8.83 23.45
C TYR A 125 -1.60 -9.08 24.78
N LEU A 126 -0.85 -8.09 25.31
CA LEU A 126 -0.19 -8.22 26.61
C LEU A 126 -1.20 -8.45 27.74
N GLY A 127 -2.29 -7.67 27.77
CA GLY A 127 -3.36 -7.83 28.75
C GLY A 127 -3.99 -9.20 28.67
N TYR A 128 -4.29 -9.68 27.44
CA TYR A 128 -4.86 -11.00 27.21
C TYR A 128 -3.91 -12.13 27.62
N ALA A 129 -2.63 -12.05 27.21
CA ALA A 129 -1.62 -13.05 27.54
C ALA A 129 -1.35 -13.16 29.05
N GLY A 130 -1.48 -12.04 29.78
CA GLY A 130 -1.37 -12.00 31.25
C GLY A 130 -2.62 -12.47 31.99
N SER A 131 -3.76 -12.66 31.31
CA SER A 131 -5.01 -13.03 31.98
C SER A 131 -5.07 -14.51 32.33
N ALA A 132 -5.83 -14.84 33.41
CA ALA A 132 -5.95 -16.18 33.94
C ALA A 132 -6.62 -17.21 32.99
N GLY A 133 -7.30 -16.72 31.95
CA GLY A 133 -7.99 -17.56 30.93
C GLY A 133 -7.20 -17.71 29.63
N SER A 134 -6.00 -17.15 29.53
CA SER A 134 -5.24 -17.17 28.31
C SER A 134 -4.60 -18.57 28.06
N PRO A 135 -4.73 -19.12 26.85
CA PRO A 135 -3.97 -20.31 26.46
C PRO A 135 -2.44 -20.06 26.43
N ALA A 136 -1.99 -18.81 26.48
CA ALA A 136 -0.58 -18.45 26.56
C ALA A 136 0.03 -18.71 27.96
N GLY A 137 -0.83 -19.01 28.99
CA GLY A 137 -0.38 -19.07 30.38
C GLY A 137 0.03 -17.67 30.88
N HIS A 138 0.21 -17.49 32.19
CA HIS A 138 0.60 -16.21 32.82
C HIS A 138 2.03 -15.77 32.44
N THR A 139 2.30 -15.58 31.18
CA THR A 139 3.63 -15.27 30.69
C THR A 139 3.72 -13.79 30.35
N PRO A 140 4.57 -13.01 31.06
CA PRO A 140 4.72 -11.58 30.80
C PRO A 140 5.44 -11.38 29.45
N ALA A 141 4.68 -11.10 28.41
CA ALA A 141 5.24 -10.54 27.18
C ALA A 141 5.58 -9.06 27.42
N ILE A 142 6.55 -8.51 26.71
CA ILE A 142 6.98 -7.12 26.82
C ILE A 142 7.02 -6.45 25.45
N ILE A 143 6.61 -5.18 25.38
CA ILE A 143 6.81 -4.38 24.18
C ILE A 143 8.30 -4.03 24.09
N LEU A 144 8.97 -4.56 23.07
CA LEU A 144 10.37 -4.22 22.79
C LEU A 144 10.47 -2.85 22.11
N ARG A 145 9.48 -2.55 21.27
CA ARG A 145 9.43 -1.32 20.50
C ARG A 145 7.99 -0.99 20.21
N SER A 146 7.54 0.16 20.70
CA SER A 146 6.26 0.74 20.28
C SER A 146 6.28 1.07 18.79
N ALA A 147 5.15 0.98 18.15
CA ALA A 147 5.02 1.44 16.79
C ALA A 147 5.32 2.93 16.73
N THR A 148 6.16 3.31 15.80
CA THR A 148 6.43 4.71 15.47
C THR A 148 6.01 4.92 14.03
N SER A 149 5.47 6.10 13.73
CA SER A 149 5.10 6.44 12.38
C SER A 149 6.29 6.26 11.43
N ALA A 150 6.22 5.28 10.56
CA ALA A 150 7.16 5.18 9.46
C ALA A 150 6.93 6.42 8.60
N SER A 151 7.88 7.36 8.60
CA SER A 151 7.88 8.51 7.70
C SER A 151 7.78 7.98 6.27
N GLY A 152 6.60 8.16 5.66
CA GLY A 152 6.25 7.52 4.41
C GLY A 152 7.05 8.06 3.23
N GLY A 153 8.17 7.42 2.92
CA GLY A 153 8.76 7.49 1.58
C GLY A 153 7.86 6.89 0.47
N ALA A 154 6.73 6.28 0.88
CA ALA A 154 5.77 5.67 -0.03
C ALA A 154 5.06 6.67 -0.97
N GLY A 155 4.90 7.93 -0.58
CA GLY A 155 4.22 8.94 -1.41
C GLY A 155 4.98 9.25 -2.69
N LEU A 156 6.26 9.50 -2.60
CA LEU A 156 7.11 9.83 -3.75
C LEU A 156 7.27 8.63 -4.69
N MET A 157 7.44 7.43 -4.12
CA MET A 157 7.52 6.19 -4.88
C MET A 157 6.22 5.90 -5.65
N ARG A 158 5.05 6.16 -5.04
CA ARG A 158 3.74 6.01 -5.70
C ARG A 158 3.54 7.00 -6.84
N LEU A 159 3.93 8.26 -6.65
CA LEU A 159 3.89 9.26 -7.71
C LEU A 159 4.77 8.86 -8.89
N LEU A 160 5.97 8.35 -8.63
CA LEU A 160 6.87 7.85 -9.67
C LEU A 160 6.28 6.66 -10.41
N VAL A 161 5.73 5.67 -9.69
CA VAL A 161 5.07 4.50 -10.31
C VAL A 161 3.85 4.92 -11.11
N GLY A 162 3.01 5.82 -10.60
CA GLY A 162 1.84 6.36 -11.31
C GLY A 162 2.24 7.10 -12.59
N ALA A 163 3.28 7.93 -12.54
CA ALA A 163 3.81 8.64 -13.69
C ALA A 163 4.37 7.67 -14.74
N MET A 164 5.12 6.66 -14.34
CA MET A 164 5.66 5.63 -15.24
C MET A 164 4.57 4.81 -15.93
N LEU A 165 3.55 4.37 -15.19
CA LEU A 165 2.39 3.67 -15.76
C LEU A 165 1.61 4.55 -16.74
N GLY A 166 1.40 5.83 -16.40
CA GLY A 166 0.76 6.80 -17.28
C GLY A 166 1.54 7.01 -18.58
N LEU A 167 2.85 7.06 -18.49
CA LEU A 167 3.72 7.26 -19.65
C LEU A 167 3.71 6.04 -20.60
N VAL A 168 3.78 4.84 -20.06
CA VAL A 168 3.75 3.59 -20.85
C VAL A 168 2.38 3.42 -21.53
N SER A 169 1.28 3.62 -20.81
CA SER A 169 -0.07 3.50 -21.39
C SER A 169 -0.34 4.57 -22.44
N GLY A 170 0.08 5.81 -22.20
CA GLY A 170 -0.05 6.91 -23.16
C GLY A 170 0.73 6.68 -24.45
N ALA A 171 1.96 6.16 -24.36
CA ALA A 171 2.76 5.81 -25.52
C ALA A 171 2.09 4.69 -26.34
N ALA A 172 1.57 3.65 -25.68
CA ALA A 172 0.87 2.54 -26.35
C ALA A 172 -0.37 3.02 -27.12
N ILE A 173 -1.21 3.82 -26.47
CA ILE A 173 -2.43 4.38 -27.09
C ILE A 173 -2.04 5.30 -28.26
N GLY A 174 -1.02 6.13 -28.12
CA GLY A 174 -0.53 7.00 -29.16
C GLY A 174 -0.05 6.24 -30.40
N VAL A 175 0.67 5.15 -30.21
CA VAL A 175 1.15 4.28 -31.32
C VAL A 175 -0.02 3.59 -32.01
N ILE A 176 -0.99 3.04 -31.26
CA ILE A 176 -2.19 2.39 -31.84
C ILE A 176 -3.00 3.39 -32.66
N ALA A 177 -3.23 4.59 -32.15
CA ALA A 177 -3.95 5.64 -32.87
C ALA A 177 -3.24 6.07 -34.16
N ALA A 178 -1.91 6.16 -34.14
CA ALA A 178 -1.11 6.49 -35.32
C ALA A 178 -1.17 5.36 -36.39
N LEU A 179 -1.15 4.09 -35.96
CA LEU A 179 -1.26 2.93 -36.85
C LEU A 179 -2.67 2.79 -37.45
N ALA A 180 -3.72 2.97 -36.65
CA ALA A 180 -5.11 2.93 -37.12
C ALA A 180 -5.36 3.98 -38.22
N LYS A 181 -4.84 5.18 -38.03
CA LYS A 181 -4.97 6.25 -39.03
C LYS A 181 -4.22 5.95 -40.34
N ARG A 182 -3.12 5.20 -40.29
CA ARG A 182 -2.40 4.78 -41.51
C ARG A 182 -3.17 3.74 -42.33
N ARG A 183 -4.06 2.96 -41.71
CA ARG A 183 -4.88 1.95 -42.40
C ARG A 183 -6.16 2.53 -43.04
N LEU A 184 -6.57 3.71 -42.60
CA LEU A 184 -7.80 4.38 -43.08
C LEU A 184 -7.50 5.48 -44.11
N ALA A 185 -6.26 5.76 -44.41
CA ALA A 185 -5.82 6.70 -45.44
C ALA A 185 -5.17 5.97 -46.61
#